data_45809ee74b3b665d1b8bfce9b43769f1
#
_entry.id   45809ee74b3b665d1b8bfce9b43769f1
#
_cell.length_a   1.000
_cell.length_b   1.000
_cell.length_c   1.000
_cell.angle_alpha   90.00
_cell.angle_beta   90.00
_cell.angle_gamma   90.00
#
_symmetry.space_group_name_H-M   'P 1'
#
loop_
_entity.id
_entity.type
_entity.pdbx_description
1 polymer ?
#
loop_
_entity_poly.entity_id
_entity_poly.type
_entity_poly.pdbx_seq_one_letter_code
_entity_poly.pdbx_strand_id
1 'polypeptide(L)'
;MQQKLITFAVPCYNSVAYMRHCIETLLSAGEQAEIILVDDGSVKDETPAICDEYAAKSPTIVKAIHQENGGHGEGVNQGIRNATGLYYKVVDSDDWLDTDALKKVLSRLHTLVTRGTAPDLMICNYVYEHTEDGTSHTVRYTNVFPQERLFTWMHVGHFRPDQNLLMHSVLYRTEVLRQCGMVLPKHTFYVDNIFVYQPLPFVKTMYYMDLDLYRYFIGRADQSVNESVMVKRVDQQLRVTRHMIDCQDLDALKGEKKLRAYMLHYLSMMMAVSDIFLLLDGSAEAKEKQKGLWQYLREHTSAAVYRSIRFGFGGVTNLPFPKGDDIVLGGYRIARKLFKFN
;
A
#
# COMPACT_ATOMS: atom_id res chain seq x y z
N MET A 1 14.48 22.28 17.47
CA MET A 1 13.08 21.88 17.20
C MET A 1 12.86 20.52 17.82
N GLN A 2 11.71 20.30 18.47
CA GLN A 2 11.35 18.99 19.02
C GLN A 2 11.13 18.02 17.85
N GLN A 3 11.67 16.81 17.95
CA GLN A 3 11.49 15.78 16.91
C GLN A 3 10.01 15.44 16.75
N LYS A 4 9.52 15.46 15.51
CA LYS A 4 8.15 15.03 15.22
C LYS A 4 8.01 13.52 15.43
N LEU A 5 6.87 13.10 15.98
CA LEU A 5 6.57 11.69 16.21
C LEU A 5 6.22 10.98 14.89
N ILE A 6 5.46 11.66 14.02
CA ILE A 6 5.00 11.09 12.75
C ILE A 6 5.01 12.14 11.64
N THR A 7 5.36 11.71 10.43
CA THR A 7 5.13 12.44 9.19
C THR A 7 4.00 11.77 8.42
N PHE A 8 2.98 12.54 8.08
CA PHE A 8 1.98 12.18 7.09
C PHE A 8 2.39 12.77 5.75
N ALA A 9 2.50 11.94 4.71
CA ALA A 9 2.68 12.40 3.35
C ALA A 9 1.35 12.27 2.60
N VAL A 10 0.93 13.36 1.99
CA VAL A 10 -0.33 13.46 1.25
C VAL A 10 -0.01 13.82 -0.20
N PRO A 11 0.09 12.83 -1.11
CA PRO A 11 0.17 13.08 -2.53
C PRO A 11 -1.13 13.72 -3.03
N CYS A 12 -1.04 14.86 -3.69
CA CYS A 12 -2.18 15.64 -4.19
C CYS A 12 -2.05 15.86 -5.69
N TYR A 13 -3.08 15.53 -6.46
CA TYR A 13 -3.16 15.85 -7.88
C TYR A 13 -4.59 16.13 -8.29
N ASN A 14 -4.90 17.40 -8.58
CA ASN A 14 -6.27 17.86 -8.88
C ASN A 14 -7.28 17.36 -7.82
N SER A 15 -7.00 17.64 -6.54
CA SER A 15 -7.65 17.02 -5.37
C SER A 15 -8.56 17.98 -4.61
N VAL A 16 -8.87 19.16 -5.14
CA VAL A 16 -9.60 20.24 -4.45
C VAL A 16 -10.88 19.77 -3.78
N ALA A 17 -11.58 18.81 -4.38
CA ALA A 17 -12.87 18.32 -3.88
C ALA A 17 -12.77 17.55 -2.56
N TYR A 18 -11.60 17.00 -2.21
CA TYR A 18 -11.45 16.03 -1.12
C TYR A 18 -10.39 16.43 -0.09
N MET A 19 -9.26 17.03 -0.53
CA MET A 19 -8.06 17.18 0.26
C MET A 19 -8.26 17.95 1.57
N ARG A 20 -9.21 18.88 1.64
CA ARG A 20 -9.48 19.66 2.88
C ARG A 20 -9.90 18.73 4.01
N HIS A 21 -10.81 17.79 3.76
CA HIS A 21 -11.26 16.84 4.76
C HIS A 21 -10.09 15.94 5.23
N CYS A 22 -9.28 15.43 4.30
CA CYS A 22 -8.05 14.71 4.62
C CYS A 22 -7.17 15.52 5.59
N ILE A 23 -6.77 16.74 5.20
CA ILE A 23 -5.85 17.59 5.95
C ILE A 23 -6.39 17.91 7.36
N GLU A 24 -7.68 18.24 7.48
CA GLU A 24 -8.30 18.58 8.78
C GLU A 24 -8.24 17.40 9.77
N THR A 25 -8.44 16.17 9.29
CA THR A 25 -8.29 15.00 10.16
C THR A 25 -6.85 14.79 10.63
N LEU A 26 -5.86 15.06 9.77
CA LEU A 26 -4.43 14.95 10.09
C LEU A 26 -3.98 16.05 11.07
N LEU A 27 -4.51 17.28 10.94
CA LEU A 27 -4.23 18.38 11.85
C LEU A 27 -4.65 18.08 13.29
N SER A 28 -5.60 17.17 13.52
CA SER A 28 -5.98 16.71 14.85
C SER A 28 -4.83 16.07 15.65
N ALA A 29 -3.75 15.67 14.97
CA ALA A 29 -2.52 15.16 15.59
C ALA A 29 -1.72 16.23 16.34
N GLY A 30 -1.93 17.52 16.02
CA GLY A 30 -1.23 18.65 16.65
C GLY A 30 0.28 18.69 16.37
N GLU A 31 1.02 19.36 17.24
CA GLU A 31 2.45 19.66 17.08
C GLU A 31 3.37 18.44 17.03
N GLN A 32 2.92 17.28 17.43
CA GLN A 32 3.71 16.05 17.32
C GLN A 32 3.78 15.47 15.90
N ALA A 33 2.92 15.96 14.99
CA ALA A 33 2.91 15.55 13.59
C ALA A 33 3.59 16.57 12.69
N GLU A 34 4.05 16.08 11.55
CA GLU A 34 4.39 16.82 10.34
C GLU A 34 3.46 16.33 9.22
N ILE A 35 2.91 17.24 8.44
CA ILE A 35 2.07 16.93 7.27
C ILE A 35 2.76 17.51 6.05
N ILE A 36 3.16 16.66 5.12
CA ILE A 36 3.78 17.06 3.87
C ILE A 36 2.75 16.91 2.76
N LEU A 37 2.22 18.03 2.29
CA LEU A 37 1.33 18.09 1.13
C LEU A 37 2.20 18.17 -0.12
N VAL A 38 2.14 17.15 -0.98
CA VAL A 38 2.91 17.10 -2.21
C VAL A 38 1.98 17.34 -3.39
N ASP A 39 1.94 18.55 -3.88
CA ASP A 39 1.24 18.86 -5.14
C ASP A 39 2.06 18.36 -6.32
N ASP A 40 1.53 17.37 -7.00
CA ASP A 40 2.14 16.68 -8.13
C ASP A 40 1.82 17.35 -9.47
N GLY A 41 1.97 18.68 -9.52
CA GLY A 41 1.78 19.46 -10.74
C GLY A 41 0.31 19.59 -11.13
N SER A 42 -0.56 19.92 -10.18
CA SER A 42 -1.97 20.18 -10.43
C SER A 42 -2.15 21.43 -11.27
N VAL A 43 -2.90 21.31 -12.37
CA VAL A 43 -3.15 22.42 -13.32
C VAL A 43 -4.62 22.64 -13.63
N LYS A 44 -5.51 21.82 -13.06
CA LYS A 44 -6.94 21.85 -13.39
C LYS A 44 -7.79 22.47 -12.29
N ASP A 45 -7.23 22.66 -11.10
CA ASP A 45 -7.96 23.15 -9.94
C ASP A 45 -7.03 23.89 -8.95
N GLU A 46 -7.59 24.36 -7.84
CA GLU A 46 -6.92 25.14 -6.81
C GLU A 46 -6.09 24.30 -5.81
N THR A 47 -5.76 23.05 -6.13
CA THR A 47 -4.96 22.17 -5.25
C THR A 47 -3.67 22.84 -4.77
N PRO A 48 -2.84 23.49 -5.63
CA PRO A 48 -1.62 24.17 -5.19
C PRO A 48 -1.90 25.29 -4.17
N ALA A 49 -2.92 26.09 -4.43
CA ALA A 49 -3.29 27.20 -3.53
C ALA A 49 -3.77 26.70 -2.16
N ILE A 50 -4.47 25.55 -2.12
CA ILE A 50 -4.88 24.93 -0.85
C ILE A 50 -3.67 24.41 -0.08
N CYS A 51 -2.68 23.81 -0.76
CA CYS A 51 -1.42 23.39 -0.11
C CYS A 51 -0.73 24.57 0.58
N ASP A 52 -0.60 25.70 -0.13
CA ASP A 52 0.00 26.93 0.40
C ASP A 52 -0.82 27.54 1.53
N GLU A 53 -2.15 27.53 1.42
CA GLU A 53 -3.06 28.00 2.47
C GLU A 53 -2.82 27.28 3.78
N TYR A 54 -2.78 25.93 3.77
CA TYR A 54 -2.56 25.14 4.98
C TYR A 54 -1.13 25.27 5.52
N ALA A 55 -0.13 25.37 4.65
CA ALA A 55 1.25 25.62 5.06
C ALA A 55 1.39 27.00 5.75
N ALA A 56 0.70 28.02 5.25
CA ALA A 56 0.68 29.36 5.87
C ALA A 56 -0.08 29.38 7.21
N LYS A 57 -1.21 28.63 7.31
CA LYS A 57 -2.02 28.56 8.52
C LYS A 57 -1.36 27.79 9.66
N SER A 58 -0.58 26.75 9.33
CA SER A 58 0.02 25.83 10.30
C SER A 58 1.48 25.54 9.99
N PRO A 59 2.37 26.57 9.96
CA PRO A 59 3.75 26.46 9.43
C PRO A 59 4.66 25.56 10.26
N THR A 60 4.30 25.22 11.49
CA THR A 60 5.03 24.26 12.35
C THR A 60 4.63 22.80 12.09
N ILE A 61 3.48 22.59 11.44
CA ILE A 61 2.91 21.25 11.21
C ILE A 61 2.89 20.91 9.72
N VAL A 62 2.47 21.86 8.87
CA VAL A 62 2.22 21.62 7.44
C VAL A 62 3.34 22.20 6.59
N LYS A 63 3.78 21.41 5.62
CA LYS A 63 4.75 21.80 4.59
C LYS A 63 4.15 21.49 3.21
N ALA A 64 4.11 22.49 2.34
CA ALA A 64 3.76 22.32 0.93
C ALA A 64 5.02 22.05 0.09
N ILE A 65 4.93 21.11 -0.85
CA ILE A 65 5.95 20.82 -1.85
C ILE A 65 5.25 20.79 -3.21
N HIS A 66 5.70 21.62 -4.14
CA HIS A 66 5.22 21.61 -5.53
C HIS A 66 6.26 20.98 -6.44
N GLN A 67 5.84 20.11 -7.33
CA GLN A 67 6.72 19.42 -8.27
C GLN A 67 6.07 19.30 -9.64
N GLU A 68 6.86 19.01 -10.66
CA GLU A 68 6.35 18.53 -11.94
C GLU A 68 5.67 17.17 -11.71
N ASN A 69 4.59 16.90 -12.46
CA ASN A 69 3.86 15.65 -12.33
C ASN A 69 4.79 14.44 -12.51
N GLY A 70 4.93 13.66 -11.47
CA GLY A 70 5.69 12.42 -11.43
C GLY A 70 4.81 11.20 -11.10
N GLY A 71 3.53 11.42 -10.84
CA GLY A 71 2.56 10.43 -10.39
C GLY A 71 2.62 10.17 -8.89
N HIS A 72 1.64 9.44 -8.38
CA HIS A 72 1.45 9.15 -6.96
C HIS A 72 2.74 8.66 -6.26
N GLY A 73 3.48 7.72 -6.90
CA GLY A 73 4.72 7.19 -6.32
C GLY A 73 5.79 8.26 -6.10
N GLU A 74 5.91 9.25 -6.98
CA GLU A 74 6.87 10.34 -6.78
C GLU A 74 6.44 11.26 -5.64
N GLY A 75 5.13 11.49 -5.47
CA GLY A 75 4.59 12.18 -4.30
C GLY A 75 4.99 11.49 -2.99
N VAL A 76 4.87 10.17 -2.93
CA VAL A 76 5.32 9.36 -1.78
C VAL A 76 6.84 9.44 -1.59
N ASN A 77 7.63 9.35 -2.67
CA ASN A 77 9.09 9.50 -2.61
C ASN A 77 9.51 10.87 -2.04
N GLN A 78 8.85 11.95 -2.45
CA GLN A 78 9.08 13.29 -1.91
C GLN A 78 8.76 13.34 -0.41
N GLY A 79 7.64 12.72 -0.01
CA GLY A 79 7.29 12.59 1.40
C GLY A 79 8.41 11.91 2.21
N ILE A 80 8.93 10.75 1.77
CA ILE A 80 10.01 10.02 2.45
C ILE A 80 11.30 10.84 2.54
N ARG A 81 11.68 11.52 1.45
CA ARG A 81 12.89 12.36 1.40
C ARG A 81 12.83 13.52 2.41
N ASN A 82 11.67 14.12 2.56
CA ASN A 82 11.46 15.31 3.39
C ASN A 82 10.96 15.01 4.80
N ALA A 83 10.59 13.77 5.12
CA ALA A 83 10.06 13.38 6.43
C ALA A 83 11.04 13.67 7.56
N THR A 84 10.56 14.30 8.64
CA THR A 84 11.33 14.53 9.88
C THR A 84 10.78 13.71 11.06
N GLY A 85 9.59 13.13 10.91
CA GLY A 85 8.96 12.29 11.93
C GLY A 85 9.67 10.94 12.11
N LEU A 86 9.60 10.41 13.32
CA LEU A 86 10.10 9.07 13.65
C LEU A 86 9.35 7.98 12.87
N TYR A 87 8.07 8.20 12.64
CA TYR A 87 7.20 7.33 11.84
C TYR A 87 6.74 8.05 10.59
N TYR A 88 6.36 7.26 9.61
CA TYR A 88 5.88 7.73 8.31
C TYR A 88 4.61 6.99 7.91
N LYS A 89 3.63 7.75 7.43
CA LYS A 89 2.40 7.21 6.87
C LYS A 89 1.99 7.98 5.62
N VAL A 90 1.65 7.26 4.56
CA VAL A 90 0.96 7.85 3.41
C VAL A 90 -0.53 7.95 3.71
N VAL A 91 -1.14 9.06 3.34
CA VAL A 91 -2.59 9.25 3.34
C VAL A 91 -2.96 9.85 1.99
N ASP A 92 -3.78 9.15 1.22
CA ASP A 92 -4.24 9.64 -0.07
C ASP A 92 -5.16 10.85 0.12
N SER A 93 -5.10 11.82 -0.79
CA SER A 93 -5.76 13.11 -0.62
C SER A 93 -7.29 13.04 -0.65
N ASP A 94 -7.86 11.93 -1.10
CA ASP A 94 -9.30 11.63 -1.09
C ASP A 94 -9.74 10.76 0.10
N ASP A 95 -8.78 10.33 0.94
CA ASP A 95 -9.01 9.53 2.13
C ASP A 95 -8.86 10.37 3.41
N TRP A 96 -9.16 9.78 4.57
CA TRP A 96 -8.98 10.46 5.86
C TRP A 96 -8.64 9.49 7.00
N LEU A 97 -8.28 10.03 8.15
CA LEU A 97 -8.08 9.25 9.36
C LEU A 97 -9.19 9.51 10.37
N ASP A 98 -9.59 8.44 11.08
CA ASP A 98 -10.44 8.58 12.26
C ASP A 98 -9.64 9.29 13.36
N THR A 99 -10.15 10.47 13.81
CA THR A 99 -9.39 11.34 14.70
C THR A 99 -9.24 10.78 16.11
N ASP A 100 -10.18 9.97 16.59
CA ASP A 100 -10.08 9.34 17.91
C ASP A 100 -9.17 8.12 17.89
N ALA A 101 -9.20 7.34 16.82
CA ALA A 101 -8.22 6.28 16.58
C ALA A 101 -6.81 6.87 16.44
N LEU A 102 -6.65 7.97 15.71
CA LEU A 102 -5.38 8.66 15.53
C LEU A 102 -4.79 9.12 16.88
N LYS A 103 -5.58 9.76 17.75
CA LYS A 103 -5.13 10.16 19.09
C LYS A 103 -4.64 8.97 19.91
N LYS A 104 -5.34 7.83 19.86
CA LYS A 104 -4.94 6.60 20.57
C LYS A 104 -3.63 6.03 20.01
N VAL A 105 -3.47 5.98 18.69
CA VAL A 105 -2.25 5.54 18.01
C VAL A 105 -1.06 6.42 18.41
N LEU A 106 -1.20 7.74 18.35
CA LEU A 106 -0.13 8.66 18.69
C LEU A 106 0.27 8.56 20.17
N SER A 107 -0.72 8.46 21.08
CA SER A 107 -0.46 8.23 22.51
C SER A 107 0.31 6.94 22.75
N ARG A 108 -0.05 5.85 22.05
CA ARG A 108 0.65 4.57 22.16
C ARG A 108 2.05 4.67 21.58
N LEU A 109 2.23 5.25 20.40
CA LEU A 109 3.55 5.47 19.79
C LEU A 109 4.46 6.28 20.70
N HIS A 110 3.97 7.39 21.24
CA HIS A 110 4.73 8.21 22.19
C HIS A 110 5.21 7.39 23.41
N THR A 111 4.32 6.57 23.98
CA THR A 111 4.65 5.68 25.09
C THR A 111 5.74 4.69 24.72
N LEU A 112 5.63 4.05 23.55
CA LEU A 112 6.61 3.05 23.08
C LEU A 112 7.97 3.70 22.78
N VAL A 113 7.99 4.87 22.17
CA VAL A 113 9.21 5.64 21.90
C VAL A 113 9.90 6.05 23.20
N THR A 114 9.15 6.61 24.16
CA THR A 114 9.70 7.05 25.45
C THR A 114 10.30 5.87 26.25
N ARG A 115 9.74 4.67 26.10
CA ARG A 115 10.25 3.45 26.74
C ARG A 115 11.42 2.79 25.99
N GLY A 116 11.83 3.33 24.85
CA GLY A 116 12.87 2.72 24.00
C GLY A 116 12.43 1.41 23.31
N THR A 117 11.13 1.19 23.19
CA THR A 117 10.53 -0.04 22.61
C THR A 117 9.73 0.27 21.34
N ALA A 118 10.16 1.28 20.59
CA ALA A 118 9.52 1.71 19.35
C ALA A 118 9.58 0.58 18.29
N PRO A 119 8.43 0.11 17.74
CA PRO A 119 8.41 -0.90 16.68
C PRO A 119 8.91 -0.34 15.35
N ASP A 120 9.39 -1.21 14.47
CA ASP A 120 9.74 -0.85 13.09
C ASP A 120 8.50 -0.64 12.24
N LEU A 121 7.41 -1.34 12.56
CA LEU A 121 6.14 -1.26 11.86
C LEU A 121 4.98 -1.28 12.88
N MET A 122 4.16 -0.23 12.86
CA MET A 122 2.86 -0.24 13.51
C MET A 122 1.78 -0.54 12.49
N ILE A 123 0.81 -1.38 12.88
CA ILE A 123 -0.28 -1.83 12.01
C ILE A 123 -1.60 -1.45 12.68
N CYS A 124 -2.53 -0.91 11.89
CA CYS A 124 -3.91 -0.64 12.28
C CYS A 124 -4.86 -1.20 11.21
N ASN A 125 -6.14 -1.24 11.53
CA ASN A 125 -7.17 -1.58 10.55
C ASN A 125 -7.38 -0.42 9.57
N TYR A 126 -8.04 -0.74 8.45
CA TYR A 126 -8.61 0.25 7.57
C TYR A 126 -10.05 -0.13 7.21
N VAL A 127 -10.82 0.87 6.79
CA VAL A 127 -12.25 0.75 6.51
C VAL A 127 -12.51 1.22 5.09
N TYR A 128 -13.12 0.39 4.28
CA TYR A 128 -13.73 0.80 3.02
C TYR A 128 -15.00 1.59 3.32
N GLU A 129 -15.06 2.84 2.88
CA GLU A 129 -16.20 3.73 3.04
C GLU A 129 -16.92 3.90 1.70
N HIS A 130 -18.03 3.19 1.53
CA HIS A 130 -18.89 3.30 0.36
C HIS A 130 -19.89 4.44 0.55
N THR A 131 -19.55 5.62 0.06
CA THR A 131 -20.38 6.82 0.28
C THR A 131 -21.67 6.84 -0.53
N GLU A 132 -21.75 6.05 -1.62
CA GLU A 132 -22.95 5.97 -2.45
C GLU A 132 -24.13 5.30 -1.74
N ASP A 133 -23.88 4.27 -0.94
CA ASP A 133 -24.90 3.52 -0.21
C ASP A 133 -24.79 3.63 1.33
N GLY A 134 -23.79 4.40 1.81
CA GLY A 134 -23.56 4.62 3.23
C GLY A 134 -23.09 3.38 3.99
N THR A 135 -22.57 2.35 3.30
CA THR A 135 -22.04 1.15 3.92
C THR A 135 -20.55 1.25 4.16
N SER A 136 -20.06 0.53 5.17
CA SER A 136 -18.63 0.43 5.43
C SER A 136 -18.19 -1.01 5.69
N HIS A 137 -16.96 -1.34 5.34
CA HIS A 137 -16.37 -2.65 5.59
C HIS A 137 -14.97 -2.50 6.18
N THR A 138 -14.77 -3.04 7.40
CA THR A 138 -13.48 -2.99 8.09
C THR A 138 -12.63 -4.21 7.76
N VAL A 139 -11.39 -4.00 7.35
CA VAL A 139 -10.36 -5.03 7.27
C VAL A 139 -9.56 -5.05 8.57
N ARG A 140 -9.69 -6.14 9.34
CA ARG A 140 -9.05 -6.36 10.63
C ARG A 140 -8.03 -7.48 10.55
N TYR A 141 -6.99 -7.41 11.41
CA TYR A 141 -5.91 -8.39 11.44
C TYR A 141 -5.83 -9.16 12.77
N THR A 142 -6.93 -9.22 13.54
CA THR A 142 -6.98 -9.86 14.86
C THR A 142 -6.66 -11.36 14.83
N ASN A 143 -6.89 -12.03 13.68
CA ASN A 143 -6.50 -13.42 13.44
C ASN A 143 -5.03 -13.59 13.01
N VAL A 144 -4.36 -12.48 12.65
CA VAL A 144 -3.00 -12.49 12.08
C VAL A 144 -1.98 -12.03 13.11
N PHE A 145 -2.26 -10.94 13.83
CA PHE A 145 -1.30 -10.27 14.68
C PHE A 145 -1.67 -10.30 16.16
N PRO A 146 -0.69 -10.52 17.05
CA PRO A 146 -0.85 -10.27 18.48
C PRO A 146 -1.19 -8.80 18.73
N GLN A 147 -2.20 -8.56 19.58
CA GLN A 147 -2.68 -7.20 19.88
C GLN A 147 -1.92 -6.59 21.05
N GLU A 148 -1.75 -5.27 21.04
CA GLU A 148 -1.30 -4.42 22.14
C GLU A 148 0.05 -4.85 22.77
N ARG A 149 0.91 -5.52 21.98
CA ARG A 149 2.27 -5.93 22.41
C ARG A 149 3.23 -5.92 21.23
N LEU A 150 4.52 -5.81 21.53
CA LEU A 150 5.59 -6.02 20.53
C LEU A 150 5.64 -7.50 20.12
N PHE A 151 5.82 -7.71 18.83
CA PHE A 151 5.99 -9.04 18.25
C PHE A 151 6.94 -9.00 17.05
N THR A 152 7.37 -10.17 16.62
CA THR A 152 8.21 -10.38 15.43
C THR A 152 7.47 -11.26 14.44
N TRP A 153 8.04 -11.47 13.26
CA TRP A 153 7.47 -12.36 12.25
C TRP A 153 7.14 -13.76 12.77
N MET A 154 7.87 -14.27 13.75
CA MET A 154 7.60 -15.59 14.36
C MET A 154 6.21 -15.71 15.01
N HIS A 155 5.61 -14.60 15.39
CA HIS A 155 4.31 -14.56 16.07
C HIS A 155 3.15 -14.32 15.11
N VAL A 156 3.44 -14.07 13.82
CA VAL A 156 2.42 -13.79 12.81
C VAL A 156 1.61 -15.05 12.53
N GLY A 157 0.27 -14.91 12.51
CA GLY A 157 -0.67 -15.96 12.17
C GLY A 157 -0.85 -16.14 10.66
N HIS A 158 -1.99 -16.71 10.27
CA HIS A 158 -2.34 -16.91 8.88
C HIS A 158 -3.20 -15.75 8.35
N PHE A 159 -2.77 -15.16 7.24
CA PHE A 159 -3.60 -14.27 6.46
C PHE A 159 -4.67 -15.10 5.73
N ARG A 160 -5.91 -14.63 5.74
CA ARG A 160 -6.95 -15.17 4.86
C ARG A 160 -6.65 -14.74 3.41
N PRO A 161 -7.24 -15.41 2.40
CA PRO A 161 -7.04 -15.05 0.99
C PRO A 161 -7.42 -13.61 0.65
N ASP A 162 -8.35 -13.01 1.41
CA ASP A 162 -8.84 -11.64 1.29
C ASP A 162 -8.06 -10.63 2.15
N GLN A 163 -7.06 -11.09 2.90
CA GLN A 163 -6.28 -10.24 3.80
C GLN A 163 -4.84 -10.08 3.28
N ASN A 164 -4.43 -8.83 3.11
CA ASN A 164 -3.04 -8.43 2.90
C ASN A 164 -2.77 -7.13 3.65
N LEU A 165 -1.51 -6.86 3.97
CA LEU A 165 -1.11 -5.53 4.38
C LEU A 165 -1.22 -4.60 3.18
N LEU A 166 -1.94 -3.51 3.33
CA LEU A 166 -2.01 -2.42 2.36
C LEU A 166 -1.36 -1.17 2.95
N MET A 167 -1.03 -0.20 2.10
CA MET A 167 -0.49 1.10 2.49
C MET A 167 -1.35 1.79 3.56
N HIS A 168 -2.67 1.58 3.48
CA HIS A 168 -3.67 2.09 4.42
C HIS A 168 -3.46 1.58 5.86
N SER A 169 -2.99 0.34 6.02
CA SER A 169 -2.85 -0.31 7.34
C SER A 169 -1.52 -0.06 8.03
N VAL A 170 -0.50 0.43 7.35
CA VAL A 170 0.89 0.47 7.84
C VAL A 170 1.34 1.88 8.23
N LEU A 171 2.12 1.95 9.32
CA LEU A 171 2.92 3.10 9.72
C LEU A 171 4.34 2.59 9.92
N TYR A 172 5.24 2.91 9.01
CA TYR A 172 6.63 2.50 9.10
C TYR A 172 7.46 3.45 9.96
N ARG A 173 8.43 2.91 10.68
CA ARG A 173 9.54 3.73 11.17
C ARG A 173 10.23 4.35 9.96
N THR A 174 10.42 5.66 9.95
CA THR A 174 10.97 6.39 8.79
C THR A 174 12.32 5.84 8.36
N GLU A 175 13.14 5.44 9.34
CA GLU A 175 14.45 4.86 9.10
C GLU A 175 14.37 3.53 8.30
N VAL A 176 13.36 2.70 8.52
CA VAL A 176 13.15 1.45 7.77
C VAL A 176 12.95 1.74 6.28
N LEU A 177 12.15 2.77 5.95
CA LEU A 177 11.91 3.18 4.56
C LEU A 177 13.19 3.72 3.90
N ARG A 178 14.05 4.40 4.65
CA ARG A 178 15.34 4.90 4.15
C ARG A 178 16.34 3.77 3.94
N GLN A 179 16.44 2.86 4.90
CA GLN A 179 17.37 1.71 4.85
C GLN A 179 17.04 0.74 3.71
N CYS A 180 15.77 0.54 3.39
CA CYS A 180 15.38 -0.36 2.30
C CYS A 180 15.69 0.21 0.89
N GLY A 181 16.10 1.49 0.80
CA GLY A 181 16.48 2.12 -0.46
C GLY A 181 15.36 2.21 -1.50
N MET A 182 14.09 2.13 -1.05
CA MET A 182 12.94 2.13 -1.94
C MET A 182 12.81 3.44 -2.71
N VAL A 183 12.62 3.32 -4.01
CA VAL A 183 12.22 4.42 -4.90
C VAL A 183 11.05 3.93 -5.75
N LEU A 184 9.88 4.49 -5.51
CA LEU A 184 8.69 4.15 -6.27
C LEU A 184 8.78 4.69 -7.71
N PRO A 185 8.42 3.89 -8.73
CA PRO A 185 8.50 4.33 -10.12
C PRO A 185 7.51 5.47 -10.42
N LYS A 186 7.99 6.46 -11.20
CA LYS A 186 7.17 7.59 -11.68
C LYS A 186 6.08 7.10 -12.63
N HIS A 187 4.96 7.86 -12.70
CA HIS A 187 3.84 7.64 -13.63
C HIS A 187 3.34 6.19 -13.62
N THR A 188 3.31 5.58 -12.42
CA THR A 188 2.92 4.18 -12.25
C THR A 188 1.89 4.09 -11.14
N PHE A 189 0.73 3.49 -11.43
CA PHE A 189 -0.28 3.13 -10.44
C PHE A 189 0.12 1.82 -9.72
N TYR A 190 -0.56 1.50 -8.64
CA TYR A 190 -0.37 0.25 -7.86
C TYR A 190 1.00 0.16 -7.14
N VAL A 191 1.72 1.28 -7.04
CA VAL A 191 3.02 1.37 -6.33
C VAL A 191 2.90 1.22 -4.82
N ASP A 192 1.70 1.36 -4.27
CA ASP A 192 1.32 1.05 -2.89
C ASP A 192 1.74 -0.39 -2.50
N ASN A 193 1.69 -1.34 -3.44
CA ASN A 193 2.16 -2.71 -3.25
C ASN A 193 3.69 -2.76 -3.04
N ILE A 194 4.47 -1.97 -3.78
CA ILE A 194 5.92 -1.86 -3.57
C ILE A 194 6.19 -1.21 -2.21
N PHE A 195 5.46 -0.13 -1.87
CA PHE A 195 5.59 0.58 -0.60
C PHE A 195 5.40 -0.33 0.61
N VAL A 196 4.48 -1.28 0.53
CA VAL A 196 4.29 -2.28 1.59
C VAL A 196 5.34 -3.38 1.54
N TYR A 197 5.61 -3.94 0.36
CA TYR A 197 6.37 -5.17 0.19
C TYR A 197 7.87 -4.99 0.40
N GLN A 198 8.47 -3.97 -0.22
CA GLN A 198 9.93 -3.82 -0.26
C GLN A 198 10.57 -3.59 1.12
N PRO A 199 9.95 -2.85 2.09
CA PRO A 199 10.53 -2.64 3.40
C PRO A 199 10.45 -3.84 4.36
N LEU A 200 9.60 -4.85 4.08
CA LEU A 200 9.31 -5.94 5.05
C LEU A 200 10.54 -6.68 5.58
N PRO A 201 11.59 -6.98 4.79
CA PRO A 201 12.81 -7.62 5.30
C PRO A 201 13.59 -6.79 6.33
N PHE A 202 13.36 -5.48 6.37
CA PHE A 202 13.98 -4.55 7.32
C PHE A 202 13.16 -4.41 8.62
N VAL A 203 11.93 -4.95 8.65
CA VAL A 203 11.04 -4.93 9.81
C VAL A 203 11.35 -6.10 10.74
N LYS A 204 11.92 -5.81 11.90
CA LYS A 204 12.23 -6.80 12.93
C LYS A 204 11.16 -6.88 14.01
N THR A 205 10.61 -5.71 14.37
CA THR A 205 9.61 -5.58 15.43
C THR A 205 8.35 -4.90 14.92
N MET A 206 7.22 -5.42 15.35
CA MET A 206 5.90 -4.95 14.94
C MET A 206 5.01 -4.71 16.15
N TYR A 207 3.99 -3.87 15.97
CA TYR A 207 2.94 -3.63 16.96
C TYR A 207 1.60 -3.47 16.25
N TYR A 208 0.58 -4.18 16.69
CA TYR A 208 -0.75 -4.10 16.10
C TYR A 208 -1.75 -3.52 17.09
N MET A 209 -2.52 -2.55 16.64
CA MET A 209 -3.67 -1.98 17.34
C MET A 209 -4.95 -2.29 16.55
N ASP A 210 -5.92 -2.94 17.20
CA ASP A 210 -7.25 -3.18 16.60
C ASP A 210 -8.07 -1.88 16.62
N LEU A 211 -7.64 -0.91 15.81
CA LEU A 211 -8.25 0.40 15.65
C LEU A 211 -8.52 0.67 14.17
N ASP A 212 -9.72 1.10 13.86
CA ASP A 212 -10.20 1.43 12.52
C ASP A 212 -9.68 2.85 12.14
N LEU A 213 -8.36 2.95 11.90
CA LEU A 213 -7.65 4.22 11.75
C LEU A 213 -7.88 4.88 10.40
N TYR A 214 -7.69 4.14 9.32
CA TYR A 214 -7.70 4.67 7.97
C TYR A 214 -9.07 4.48 7.34
N ARG A 215 -9.62 5.56 6.76
CA ARG A 215 -10.92 5.57 6.06
C ARG A 215 -10.65 5.73 4.58
N TYR A 216 -10.85 4.64 3.84
CA TYR A 216 -10.62 4.55 2.41
C TYR A 216 -11.91 4.83 1.66
N PHE A 217 -11.95 5.96 0.96
CA PHE A 217 -13.10 6.38 0.17
C PHE A 217 -13.29 5.52 -1.07
N ILE A 218 -14.44 4.89 -1.22
CA ILE A 218 -14.83 4.08 -2.39
C ILE A 218 -16.11 4.64 -3.00
N GLY A 219 -16.19 4.66 -4.33
CA GLY A 219 -17.41 5.03 -5.07
C GLY A 219 -17.19 5.99 -6.23
N ARG A 220 -15.96 6.46 -6.49
CA ARG A 220 -15.71 7.29 -7.67
C ARG A 220 -15.52 6.44 -8.92
N ALA A 221 -16.15 6.86 -10.02
CA ALA A 221 -16.07 6.16 -11.32
C ALA A 221 -14.65 6.14 -11.93
N ASP A 222 -13.78 7.08 -11.53
CA ASP A 222 -12.41 7.23 -12.03
C ASP A 222 -11.34 6.57 -11.17
N GLN A 223 -11.73 5.87 -10.09
CA GLN A 223 -10.77 5.21 -9.20
C GLN A 223 -9.94 4.16 -9.92
N SER A 224 -8.67 4.09 -9.53
CA SER A 224 -7.67 3.20 -10.12
C SER A 224 -8.00 1.71 -9.96
N VAL A 225 -8.81 1.36 -8.97
CA VAL A 225 -9.23 -0.02 -8.65
C VAL A 225 -10.39 -0.54 -9.52
N ASN A 226 -11.01 0.31 -10.34
CA ASN A 226 -12.05 -0.14 -11.26
C ASN A 226 -11.49 -1.09 -12.33
N GLU A 227 -12.14 -2.25 -12.54
CA GLU A 227 -11.69 -3.32 -13.45
C GLU A 227 -11.34 -2.81 -14.85
N SER A 228 -12.22 -1.99 -15.45
CA SER A 228 -11.97 -1.41 -16.78
C SER A 228 -10.76 -0.46 -16.84
N VAL A 229 -10.44 0.20 -15.71
CA VAL A 229 -9.26 1.05 -15.58
C VAL A 229 -8.01 0.19 -15.41
N MET A 230 -8.09 -0.88 -14.60
CA MET A 230 -6.98 -1.79 -14.36
C MET A 230 -6.56 -2.55 -15.63
N VAL A 231 -7.52 -3.03 -16.43
CA VAL A 231 -7.23 -3.66 -17.73
C VAL A 231 -6.47 -2.70 -18.65
N LYS A 232 -6.93 -1.44 -18.77
CA LYS A 232 -6.25 -0.41 -19.58
C LYS A 232 -4.85 -0.05 -19.07
N ARG A 233 -4.58 -0.26 -17.80
CA ARG A 233 -3.31 0.06 -17.13
C ARG A 233 -2.48 -1.18 -16.80
N VAL A 234 -2.78 -2.31 -17.41
CA VAL A 234 -2.11 -3.59 -17.10
C VAL A 234 -0.58 -3.51 -17.22
N ASP A 235 -0.03 -2.71 -18.14
CA ASP A 235 1.42 -2.53 -18.25
C ASP A 235 2.05 -1.91 -17.00
N GLN A 236 1.31 -1.08 -16.28
CA GLN A 236 1.78 -0.51 -15.01
C GLN A 236 1.73 -1.58 -13.90
N GLN A 237 0.68 -2.40 -13.86
CA GLN A 237 0.60 -3.56 -12.98
C GLN A 237 1.78 -4.52 -13.22
N LEU A 238 2.11 -4.82 -14.48
CA LEU A 238 3.26 -5.66 -14.85
C LEU A 238 4.58 -5.04 -14.40
N ARG A 239 4.73 -3.71 -14.52
CA ARG A 239 5.92 -2.98 -14.04
C ARG A 239 6.09 -3.14 -12.53
N VAL A 240 5.01 -2.96 -11.76
CA VAL A 240 5.03 -3.14 -10.30
C VAL A 240 5.36 -4.58 -9.94
N THR A 241 4.72 -5.56 -10.58
CA THR A 241 4.98 -6.99 -10.31
C THR A 241 6.43 -7.37 -10.61
N ARG A 242 7.02 -6.88 -11.72
CA ARG A 242 8.45 -7.08 -12.03
C ARG A 242 9.35 -6.44 -10.99
N HIS A 243 9.04 -5.21 -10.58
CA HIS A 243 9.79 -4.55 -9.50
C HIS A 243 9.76 -5.40 -8.21
N MET A 244 8.61 -5.96 -7.85
CA MET A 244 8.48 -6.81 -6.65
C MET A 244 9.25 -8.14 -6.79
N ILE A 245 9.40 -8.67 -8.01
CA ILE A 245 10.26 -9.84 -8.29
C ILE A 245 11.72 -9.48 -8.03
N ASP A 246 12.17 -8.30 -8.47
CA ASP A 246 13.59 -7.91 -8.46
C ASP A 246 14.05 -7.34 -7.12
N CYS A 247 13.16 -6.67 -6.39
CA CYS A 247 13.55 -5.88 -5.22
C CYS A 247 13.99 -6.72 -4.00
N GLN A 248 13.73 -8.05 -4.01
CA GLN A 248 14.04 -8.93 -2.87
C GLN A 248 14.51 -10.32 -3.30
N ASP A 249 15.65 -10.74 -2.77
CA ASP A 249 16.06 -12.14 -2.82
C ASP A 249 15.33 -12.95 -1.73
N LEU A 250 14.25 -13.62 -2.12
CA LEU A 250 13.45 -14.43 -1.20
C LEU A 250 14.21 -15.68 -0.68
N ASP A 251 15.31 -16.05 -1.31
CA ASP A 251 16.15 -17.15 -0.80
C ASP A 251 17.08 -16.71 0.32
N ALA A 252 17.44 -15.43 0.37
CA ALA A 252 18.14 -14.86 1.51
C ALA A 252 17.28 -14.89 2.81
N LEU A 253 15.95 -14.96 2.67
CA LEU A 253 14.99 -15.02 3.78
C LEU A 253 14.68 -16.43 4.28
N LYS A 254 15.45 -17.47 3.91
CA LYS A 254 15.18 -18.87 4.31
C LYS A 254 15.15 -19.06 5.84
N GLY A 255 15.93 -18.26 6.58
CA GLY A 255 15.93 -18.24 8.04
C GLY A 255 14.65 -17.64 8.66
N GLU A 256 14.01 -16.72 7.96
CA GLU A 256 12.80 -16.00 8.38
C GLU A 256 11.54 -16.62 7.76
N LYS A 257 11.24 -17.87 8.14
CA LYS A 257 10.24 -18.72 7.47
C LYS A 257 8.87 -18.05 7.26
N LYS A 258 8.34 -17.35 8.27
CA LYS A 258 7.01 -16.72 8.18
C LYS A 258 7.02 -15.44 7.34
N LEU A 259 8.07 -14.63 7.45
CA LEU A 259 8.27 -13.48 6.56
C LEU A 259 8.35 -13.95 5.09
N ARG A 260 9.22 -14.92 4.83
CA ARG A 260 9.38 -15.48 3.49
C ARG A 260 8.07 -16.05 2.94
N ALA A 261 7.32 -16.78 3.76
CA ALA A 261 6.03 -17.33 3.35
C ALA A 261 5.02 -16.22 3.01
N TYR A 262 4.97 -15.15 3.81
CA TYR A 262 4.11 -14.00 3.55
C TYR A 262 4.52 -13.27 2.25
N MET A 263 5.81 -13.03 2.04
CA MET A 263 6.30 -12.37 0.84
C MET A 263 6.08 -13.21 -0.43
N LEU A 264 6.25 -14.54 -0.35
CA LEU A 264 5.88 -15.46 -1.43
C LEU A 264 4.39 -15.41 -1.74
N HIS A 265 3.54 -15.38 -0.71
CA HIS A 265 2.10 -15.25 -0.88
C HIS A 265 1.74 -13.93 -1.56
N TYR A 266 2.31 -12.81 -1.10
CA TYR A 266 2.05 -11.49 -1.68
C TYR A 266 2.47 -11.43 -3.15
N LEU A 267 3.68 -11.90 -3.48
CA LEU A 267 4.15 -11.96 -4.86
C LEU A 267 3.28 -12.89 -5.72
N SER A 268 2.81 -14.02 -5.18
CA SER A 268 1.86 -14.92 -5.85
C SER A 268 0.53 -14.23 -6.16
N MET A 269 0.05 -13.40 -5.24
CA MET A 269 -1.16 -12.59 -5.45
C MET A 269 -0.94 -11.56 -6.57
N MET A 270 0.20 -10.88 -6.59
CA MET A 270 0.53 -9.91 -7.64
C MET A 270 0.64 -10.56 -9.02
N MET A 271 1.20 -11.78 -9.11
CA MET A 271 1.21 -12.59 -10.33
C MET A 271 -0.22 -12.93 -10.77
N ALA A 272 -1.06 -13.40 -9.83
CA ALA A 272 -2.45 -13.76 -10.12
C ALA A 272 -3.28 -12.56 -10.60
N VAL A 273 -3.14 -11.41 -9.95
CA VAL A 273 -3.82 -10.16 -10.36
C VAL A 273 -3.38 -9.75 -11.78
N SER A 274 -2.07 -9.81 -12.06
CA SER A 274 -1.53 -9.50 -13.39
C SER A 274 -2.09 -10.44 -14.46
N ASP A 275 -2.12 -11.75 -14.19
CA ASP A 275 -2.70 -12.74 -15.11
C ASP A 275 -4.18 -12.48 -15.36
N ILE A 276 -4.98 -12.24 -14.32
CA ILE A 276 -6.43 -12.00 -14.43
C ILE A 276 -6.70 -10.81 -15.35
N PHE A 277 -5.99 -9.68 -15.20
CA PHE A 277 -6.22 -8.51 -16.05
C PHE A 277 -5.76 -8.72 -17.48
N LEU A 278 -4.71 -9.50 -17.72
CA LEU A 278 -4.29 -9.90 -19.07
C LEU A 278 -5.31 -10.86 -19.72
N LEU A 279 -5.91 -11.77 -18.94
CA LEU A 279 -6.96 -12.67 -19.43
C LEU A 279 -8.27 -11.90 -19.73
N LEU A 280 -8.59 -10.87 -18.95
CA LEU A 280 -9.75 -10.00 -19.20
C LEU A 280 -9.57 -9.14 -20.46
N ASP A 281 -8.35 -8.70 -20.77
CA ASP A 281 -8.01 -8.06 -22.04
C ASP A 281 -8.21 -9.03 -23.22
N GLY A 282 -7.72 -10.27 -23.09
CA GLY A 282 -7.92 -11.37 -24.03
C GLY A 282 -7.24 -11.24 -25.39
N SER A 283 -6.53 -10.12 -25.64
CA SER A 283 -5.82 -9.89 -26.89
C SER A 283 -4.61 -10.83 -27.08
N ALA A 284 -4.14 -10.97 -28.31
CA ALA A 284 -2.91 -11.72 -28.57
C ALA A 284 -1.70 -11.09 -27.90
N GLU A 285 -1.66 -9.75 -27.80
CA GLU A 285 -0.62 -9.01 -27.08
C GLU A 285 -0.65 -9.31 -25.59
N ALA A 286 -1.83 -9.34 -24.96
CA ALA A 286 -1.99 -9.66 -23.54
C ALA A 286 -1.47 -11.10 -23.25
N LYS A 287 -1.74 -12.05 -24.13
CA LYS A 287 -1.21 -13.43 -23.99
C LYS A 287 0.32 -13.48 -24.05
N GLU A 288 0.93 -12.73 -24.94
CA GLU A 288 2.40 -12.65 -25.00
C GLU A 288 2.97 -11.94 -23.75
N LYS A 289 2.32 -10.87 -23.25
CA LYS A 289 2.70 -10.22 -21.99
C LYS A 289 2.62 -11.19 -20.79
N GLN A 290 1.59 -12.04 -20.74
CA GLN A 290 1.45 -13.06 -19.71
C GLN A 290 2.61 -14.05 -19.73
N LYS A 291 2.92 -14.63 -20.91
CA LYS A 291 4.07 -15.52 -21.08
C LYS A 291 5.37 -14.82 -20.67
N GLY A 292 5.56 -13.58 -21.11
CA GLY A 292 6.73 -12.76 -20.76
C GLY A 292 6.87 -12.51 -19.28
N LEU A 293 5.77 -12.29 -18.53
CA LEU A 293 5.82 -12.13 -17.07
C LEU A 293 6.26 -13.42 -16.36
N TRP A 294 5.71 -14.59 -16.76
CA TRP A 294 6.10 -15.88 -16.20
C TRP A 294 7.53 -16.28 -16.54
N GLN A 295 7.99 -15.95 -17.75
CA GLN A 295 9.39 -16.11 -18.14
C GLN A 295 10.29 -15.21 -17.28
N TYR A 296 9.93 -13.94 -17.08
CA TYR A 296 10.63 -13.01 -16.23
C TYR A 296 10.78 -13.54 -14.79
N LEU A 297 9.68 -14.02 -14.19
CA LEU A 297 9.74 -14.65 -12.87
C LEU A 297 10.72 -15.82 -12.82
N ARG A 298 10.74 -16.67 -13.87
CA ARG A 298 11.63 -17.83 -13.96
C ARG A 298 13.10 -17.44 -14.07
N GLU A 299 13.40 -16.36 -14.79
CA GLU A 299 14.76 -15.89 -15.03
C GLU A 299 15.33 -15.09 -13.84
N HIS A 300 14.47 -14.37 -13.11
CA HIS A 300 14.87 -13.48 -12.02
C HIS A 300 14.72 -14.10 -10.63
N THR A 301 14.24 -15.33 -10.51
CA THR A 301 14.11 -15.99 -9.21
C THR A 301 14.73 -17.40 -9.24
N SER A 302 15.02 -17.93 -8.05
CA SER A 302 15.48 -19.33 -7.98
C SER A 302 14.40 -20.33 -8.41
N ALA A 303 14.83 -21.51 -8.82
CA ALA A 303 13.91 -22.61 -9.16
C ALA A 303 12.97 -22.98 -7.99
N ALA A 304 13.37 -22.75 -6.75
CA ALA A 304 12.54 -23.01 -5.57
C ALA A 304 11.42 -21.94 -5.44
N VAL A 305 11.76 -20.66 -5.58
CA VAL A 305 10.80 -19.54 -5.57
C VAL A 305 9.83 -19.69 -6.74
N TYR A 306 10.34 -19.87 -7.97
CA TYR A 306 9.52 -20.09 -9.15
C TYR A 306 8.51 -21.21 -8.95
N ARG A 307 8.97 -22.41 -8.48
CA ARG A 307 8.08 -23.55 -8.23
C ARG A 307 7.04 -23.25 -7.16
N SER A 308 7.41 -22.56 -6.08
CA SER A 308 6.46 -22.19 -5.01
C SER A 308 5.32 -21.30 -5.53
N ILE A 309 5.60 -20.38 -6.45
CA ILE A 309 4.59 -19.50 -7.04
C ILE A 309 3.82 -20.25 -8.14
N ARG A 310 4.51 -20.99 -9.03
CA ARG A 310 3.92 -21.68 -10.18
C ARG A 310 2.96 -22.81 -9.79
N PHE A 311 3.26 -23.54 -8.72
CA PHE A 311 2.44 -24.64 -8.20
C PHE A 311 1.67 -24.25 -6.94
N GLY A 312 1.76 -23.01 -6.50
CA GLY A 312 0.97 -22.40 -5.44
C GLY A 312 -0.18 -21.55 -5.97
N PHE A 313 -0.61 -20.59 -5.15
CA PHE A 313 -1.74 -19.71 -5.46
C PHE A 313 -1.56 -18.92 -6.76
N GLY A 314 -0.35 -18.42 -7.05
CA GLY A 314 -0.07 -17.66 -8.27
C GLY A 314 -0.26 -18.48 -9.56
N GLY A 315 -0.04 -19.80 -9.53
CA GLY A 315 -0.17 -20.65 -10.69
C GLY A 315 -1.61 -21.06 -11.04
N VAL A 316 -2.56 -20.82 -10.15
CA VAL A 316 -3.98 -21.11 -10.40
C VAL A 316 -4.54 -20.26 -11.55
N THR A 317 -3.97 -19.09 -11.79
CA THR A 317 -4.37 -18.18 -12.87
C THR A 317 -3.67 -18.44 -14.20
N ASN A 318 -2.73 -19.40 -14.26
CA ASN A 318 -2.00 -19.77 -15.48
C ASN A 318 -2.08 -21.28 -15.70
N LEU A 319 -3.27 -21.77 -16.03
CA LEU A 319 -3.52 -23.20 -16.21
C LEU A 319 -3.02 -23.68 -17.57
N PRO A 320 -2.27 -24.82 -17.64
CA PRO A 320 -1.58 -25.26 -18.86
C PRO A 320 -2.42 -26.12 -19.81
N PHE A 321 -3.75 -25.95 -19.83
CA PHE A 321 -4.63 -26.79 -20.65
C PHE A 321 -5.69 -25.97 -21.39
N PRO A 322 -6.25 -26.50 -22.50
CA PRO A 322 -7.31 -25.84 -23.26
C PRO A 322 -8.49 -25.49 -22.34
N LYS A 323 -9.04 -24.26 -22.50
CA LYS A 323 -10.10 -23.68 -21.64
C LYS A 323 -9.67 -23.35 -20.21
N GLY A 324 -8.38 -23.41 -19.87
CA GLY A 324 -7.87 -22.98 -18.58
C GLY A 324 -8.24 -21.50 -18.30
N ASP A 325 -8.12 -20.63 -19.29
CA ASP A 325 -8.47 -19.23 -19.23
C ASP A 325 -9.95 -19.02 -18.84
N ASP A 326 -10.88 -19.77 -19.42
CA ASP A 326 -12.31 -19.70 -19.13
C ASP A 326 -12.62 -20.09 -17.68
N ILE A 327 -11.91 -21.11 -17.17
CA ILE A 327 -12.06 -21.57 -15.77
C ILE A 327 -11.55 -20.48 -14.81
N VAL A 328 -10.41 -19.88 -15.09
CA VAL A 328 -9.82 -18.79 -14.30
C VAL A 328 -10.77 -17.61 -14.26
N LEU A 329 -11.26 -17.14 -15.41
CA LEU A 329 -12.19 -16.02 -15.49
C LEU A 329 -13.54 -16.34 -14.81
N GLY A 330 -14.03 -17.59 -14.93
CA GLY A 330 -15.21 -18.04 -14.22
C GLY A 330 -15.03 -17.98 -12.69
N GLY A 331 -13.90 -18.50 -12.20
CA GLY A 331 -13.52 -18.42 -10.78
C GLY A 331 -13.37 -16.97 -10.28
N TYR A 332 -12.72 -16.11 -11.05
CA TYR A 332 -12.60 -14.69 -10.74
C TYR A 332 -13.97 -13.99 -10.60
N ARG A 333 -14.90 -14.22 -11.56
CA ARG A 333 -16.25 -13.65 -11.49
C ARG A 333 -17.04 -14.10 -10.25
N ILE A 334 -16.86 -15.36 -9.83
CA ILE A 334 -17.46 -15.88 -8.59
C ILE A 334 -16.80 -15.21 -7.37
N ALA A 335 -15.47 -15.17 -7.30
CA ALA A 335 -14.74 -14.54 -6.21
C ALA A 335 -15.11 -13.06 -6.05
N ARG A 336 -15.20 -12.31 -7.16
CA ARG A 336 -15.61 -10.91 -7.17
C ARG A 336 -17.01 -10.70 -6.54
N LYS A 337 -17.97 -11.59 -6.82
CA LYS A 337 -19.31 -11.54 -6.22
C LYS A 337 -19.30 -11.85 -4.73
N LEU A 338 -18.49 -12.82 -4.31
CA LEU A 338 -18.42 -13.26 -2.92
C LEU A 338 -17.67 -12.27 -2.01
N PHE A 339 -16.56 -11.76 -2.48
CA PHE A 339 -15.67 -10.88 -1.69
C PHE A 339 -15.89 -9.40 -1.97
N LYS A 340 -16.83 -9.07 -2.86
CA LYS A 340 -17.15 -7.67 -3.26
C LYS A 340 -15.88 -6.87 -3.63
N PHE A 341 -14.95 -7.51 -4.33
CA PHE A 341 -13.85 -6.77 -4.97
C PHE A 341 -14.43 -5.81 -6.00
N ASN A 342 -13.99 -4.57 -5.97
CA ASN A 342 -14.43 -3.53 -6.91
C ASN A 342 -14.06 -3.84 -8.35
#